data_1078802e68c8d409ad6831d0a2fb849f
#
_entry.id   1078802e68c8d409ad6831d0a2fb849f
#
_cell.length_a   1.000
_cell.length_b   1.000
_cell.length_c   1.000
_cell.angle_alpha   90.00
_cell.angle_beta   90.00
_cell.angle_gamma   90.00
#
_symmetry.space_group_name_H-M   'P 1'
#
loop_
_entity.id
_entity.type
_entity.pdbx_description
1 polymer ?
#
loop_
_entity_poly.entity_id
_entity_poly.type
_entity_poly.pdbx_seq_one_letter_code
_entity_poly.pdbx_strand_id
1 'polypeptide(L)'
;MTGTFNGMGQPNVPEKPSLEGLEARWGAVWDEQGTYRFDRTRDRAGVFSIDTPPPTVSGSLHVGHIFSYTHTDTVARYQRMRGQAVFYPMGWDDNGLPTERRVENFYGVRCDPSVPYVEGYRPPAQPAKKRQDFDAISRRNFVELCEELTATDEQVFEDLFRLVGLSVDWSLTYTTVSDRTQRISQRAFLRNLARGEAYQA
;
A
#
# COMPACT_ATOMS: atom_id res chain seq x y z
N MET A 1 14.77 0.29 -52.55
CA MET A 1 15.71 0.76 -51.53
C MET A 1 15.64 -0.18 -50.35
N THR A 2 16.54 -1.12 -50.31
CA THR A 2 16.62 -2.14 -49.23
C THR A 2 17.51 -1.56 -48.14
N GLY A 3 16.89 -1.03 -47.11
CA GLY A 3 17.59 -0.58 -45.89
C GLY A 3 18.00 -1.80 -45.06
N THR A 4 19.29 -2.08 -45.04
CA THR A 4 19.92 -3.06 -44.17
C THR A 4 19.87 -2.57 -42.72
N PHE A 5 19.06 -3.26 -41.86
CA PHE A 5 19.15 -3.13 -40.41
C PHE A 5 20.45 -3.79 -39.93
N ASN A 6 21.55 -3.04 -39.94
CA ASN A 6 22.79 -3.45 -39.29
C ASN A 6 22.88 -2.79 -37.93
N GLY A 7 22.89 -3.56 -36.83
CA GLY A 7 23.32 -3.05 -35.55
C GLY A 7 22.65 -3.58 -34.28
N MET A 8 21.77 -4.55 -34.35
CA MET A 8 21.38 -5.26 -33.12
C MET A 8 22.31 -6.47 -32.95
N GLY A 9 23.23 -6.38 -31.97
CA GLY A 9 24.01 -7.53 -31.54
C GLY A 9 23.06 -8.70 -31.23
N GLN A 10 23.49 -9.93 -31.57
CA GLN A 10 22.68 -11.09 -31.24
C GLN A 10 22.33 -11.08 -29.74
N PRO A 11 21.09 -11.30 -29.36
CA PRO A 11 20.72 -11.37 -27.97
C PRO A 11 21.53 -12.47 -27.28
N ASN A 12 22.25 -12.12 -26.23
CA ASN A 12 22.99 -13.07 -25.42
C ASN A 12 22.02 -13.87 -24.58
N VAL A 13 21.41 -14.88 -25.19
CA VAL A 13 20.48 -15.79 -24.52
C VAL A 13 21.31 -16.89 -23.85
N PRO A 14 21.26 -17.05 -22.52
CA PRO A 14 21.99 -18.11 -21.85
C PRO A 14 21.48 -19.49 -22.28
N GLU A 15 22.37 -20.44 -22.37
CA GLU A 15 22.07 -21.82 -22.77
C GLU A 15 21.03 -22.49 -21.84
N LYS A 16 21.05 -22.13 -20.57
CA LYS A 16 20.03 -22.52 -19.58
C LYS A 16 19.47 -21.23 -18.93
N PRO A 17 18.29 -20.76 -19.35
CA PRO A 17 17.66 -19.62 -18.71
C PRO A 17 17.31 -19.95 -17.25
N SER A 18 17.65 -19.05 -16.32
CA SER A 18 17.27 -19.13 -14.93
C SER A 18 16.30 -18.01 -14.61
N LEU A 19 15.30 -18.32 -13.78
CA LEU A 19 14.38 -17.30 -13.21
C LEU A 19 14.96 -16.66 -11.93
N GLU A 20 16.02 -17.27 -11.37
CA GLU A 20 16.60 -16.79 -10.13
C GLU A 20 17.16 -15.38 -10.28
N GLY A 21 16.74 -14.49 -9.37
CA GLY A 21 17.17 -13.10 -9.32
C GLY A 21 16.53 -12.17 -10.36
N LEU A 22 15.60 -12.66 -11.19
CA LEU A 22 14.91 -11.80 -12.18
C LEU A 22 14.10 -10.69 -11.52
N GLU A 23 13.40 -10.99 -10.42
CA GLU A 23 12.56 -10.05 -9.71
C GLU A 23 13.39 -8.87 -9.17
N ALA A 24 14.47 -9.16 -8.47
CA ALA A 24 15.36 -8.14 -7.93
C ALA A 24 16.00 -7.28 -9.05
N ARG A 25 16.45 -7.93 -10.13
CA ARG A 25 17.05 -7.25 -11.28
C ARG A 25 16.06 -6.29 -11.96
N TRP A 26 14.88 -6.77 -12.28
CA TRP A 26 13.91 -5.97 -13.02
C TRP A 26 13.24 -4.92 -12.13
N GLY A 27 13.01 -5.21 -10.86
CA GLY A 27 12.55 -4.21 -9.89
C GLY A 27 13.49 -3.01 -9.83
N ALA A 28 14.80 -3.24 -9.71
CA ALA A 28 15.80 -2.17 -9.70
C ALA A 28 15.81 -1.36 -11.02
N VAL A 29 15.72 -2.02 -12.18
CA VAL A 29 15.67 -1.34 -13.48
C VAL A 29 14.42 -0.48 -13.62
N TRP A 30 13.26 -0.97 -13.21
CA TRP A 30 12.00 -0.21 -13.27
C TRP A 30 12.00 1.01 -12.36
N ASP A 31 12.58 0.89 -11.16
CA ASP A 31 12.72 2.01 -10.22
C ASP A 31 13.68 3.08 -10.76
N GLU A 32 14.85 2.68 -11.26
CA GLU A 32 15.86 3.59 -11.83
C GLU A 32 15.32 4.34 -13.06
N GLN A 33 14.64 3.63 -13.95
CA GLN A 33 14.06 4.22 -15.15
C GLN A 33 12.74 4.96 -14.92
N GLY A 34 12.13 4.82 -13.75
CA GLY A 34 10.80 5.35 -13.45
C GLY A 34 9.73 4.78 -14.38
N THR A 35 9.86 3.50 -14.78
CA THR A 35 9.04 2.84 -15.81
C THR A 35 7.54 2.98 -15.57
N TYR A 36 7.11 2.98 -14.31
CA TYR A 36 5.70 3.01 -13.91
C TYR A 36 5.26 4.36 -13.36
N ARG A 37 6.13 5.38 -13.38
CA ARG A 37 5.76 6.73 -12.94
C ARG A 37 4.67 7.32 -13.83
N PHE A 38 3.69 7.95 -13.19
CA PHE A 38 2.61 8.62 -13.88
C PHE A 38 3.06 9.95 -14.50
N ASP A 39 2.90 10.07 -15.80
CA ASP A 39 3.18 11.31 -16.53
C ASP A 39 2.02 12.30 -16.39
N ARG A 40 2.19 13.32 -15.54
CA ARG A 40 1.21 14.37 -15.29
C ARG A 40 1.06 15.39 -16.41
N THR A 41 1.90 15.31 -17.44
CA THR A 41 1.84 16.23 -18.60
C THR A 41 0.88 15.75 -19.68
N ARG A 42 0.39 14.54 -19.58
CA ARG A 42 -0.54 13.92 -20.54
C ARG A 42 -1.93 14.52 -20.46
N ASP A 43 -2.55 14.72 -21.60
CA ASP A 43 -3.95 15.12 -21.72
C ASP A 43 -4.86 14.04 -21.11
N ARG A 44 -5.98 14.49 -20.54
CA ARG A 44 -6.96 13.58 -19.90
C ARG A 44 -7.42 12.44 -20.81
N ALA A 45 -7.54 12.68 -22.12
CA ALA A 45 -7.92 11.66 -23.10
C ALA A 45 -6.89 10.53 -23.24
N GLY A 46 -5.61 10.83 -22.93
CA GLY A 46 -4.52 9.87 -22.94
C GLY A 46 -4.24 9.22 -21.59
N VAL A 47 -5.11 9.41 -20.58
CA VAL A 47 -4.93 8.87 -19.22
C VAL A 47 -5.93 7.77 -18.95
N PHE A 48 -5.44 6.67 -18.40
CA PHE A 48 -6.25 5.60 -17.82
C PHE A 48 -6.00 5.56 -16.30
N SER A 49 -7.06 5.74 -15.50
CA SER A 49 -6.98 5.70 -14.04
C SER A 49 -7.46 4.36 -13.50
N ILE A 50 -6.73 3.83 -12.55
CA ILE A 50 -7.11 2.66 -11.77
C ILE A 50 -7.36 3.11 -10.34
N ASP A 51 -8.56 2.83 -9.85
CA ASP A 51 -8.97 3.05 -8.48
C ASP A 51 -9.27 1.70 -7.84
N THR A 52 -8.36 1.21 -7.02
CA THR A 52 -8.53 -0.01 -6.25
C THR A 52 -8.68 0.32 -4.78
N PRO A 53 -9.58 -0.38 -4.06
CA PRO A 53 -9.59 -0.27 -2.60
C PRO A 53 -8.21 -0.58 -2.04
N PRO A 54 -7.70 0.23 -1.10
CA PRO A 54 -6.44 -0.08 -0.45
C PRO A 54 -6.56 -1.38 0.35
N PRO A 55 -5.56 -2.28 0.31
CA PRO A 55 -5.59 -3.46 1.16
C PRO A 55 -5.52 -3.08 2.63
N THR A 56 -6.28 -3.81 3.46
CA THR A 56 -6.22 -3.64 4.91
C THR A 56 -4.91 -4.23 5.44
N VAL A 57 -4.11 -3.38 6.09
CA VAL A 57 -2.81 -3.76 6.64
C VAL A 57 -2.99 -4.29 8.07
N SER A 58 -3.49 -5.52 8.21
CA SER A 58 -3.83 -6.12 9.51
C SER A 58 -3.37 -7.55 9.63
N GLY A 59 -2.14 -7.84 9.23
CA GLY A 59 -1.56 -9.16 9.30
C GLY A 59 -0.79 -9.55 8.05
N SER A 60 -0.70 -10.86 7.78
CA SER A 60 0.07 -11.35 6.62
C SER A 60 -0.74 -11.26 5.33
N LEU A 61 -0.08 -10.86 4.26
CA LEU A 61 -0.60 -11.04 2.91
C LEU A 61 -0.92 -12.52 2.65
N HIS A 62 -1.99 -12.76 1.93
CA HIS A 62 -2.37 -14.08 1.47
C HIS A 62 -2.59 -14.11 -0.04
N VAL A 63 -2.68 -15.31 -0.60
CA VAL A 63 -2.81 -15.53 -2.05
C VAL A 63 -3.97 -14.72 -2.68
N GLY A 64 -5.04 -14.45 -1.94
CA GLY A 64 -6.17 -13.63 -2.43
C GLY A 64 -5.78 -12.19 -2.73
N HIS A 65 -4.90 -11.57 -1.93
CA HIS A 65 -4.37 -10.24 -2.24
C HIS A 65 -3.55 -10.26 -3.53
N ILE A 66 -2.61 -11.20 -3.64
CA ILE A 66 -1.78 -11.34 -4.84
C ILE A 66 -2.65 -11.56 -6.09
N PHE A 67 -3.64 -12.44 -6.00
CA PHE A 67 -4.56 -12.72 -7.09
C PHE A 67 -5.31 -11.47 -7.55
N SER A 68 -5.93 -10.74 -6.63
CA SER A 68 -6.72 -9.54 -6.95
C SER A 68 -5.87 -8.44 -7.58
N TYR A 69 -4.71 -8.14 -6.97
CA TYR A 69 -3.85 -7.06 -7.47
C TYR A 69 -3.12 -7.42 -8.77
N THR A 70 -2.80 -8.70 -9.00
CA THR A 70 -2.24 -9.17 -10.28
C THR A 70 -3.25 -9.00 -11.43
N HIS A 71 -4.53 -9.27 -11.19
CA HIS A 71 -5.57 -9.01 -12.20
C HIS A 71 -5.66 -7.53 -12.58
N THR A 72 -5.65 -6.66 -11.57
CA THR A 72 -5.65 -5.21 -11.79
C THR A 72 -4.40 -4.77 -12.53
N ASP A 73 -3.25 -5.30 -12.17
CA ASP A 73 -1.96 -4.99 -12.80
C ASP A 73 -1.90 -5.45 -14.27
N THR A 74 -2.56 -6.56 -14.59
CA THR A 74 -2.69 -7.01 -15.99
C THR A 74 -3.41 -5.96 -16.83
N VAL A 75 -4.47 -5.35 -16.32
CA VAL A 75 -5.17 -4.25 -17.00
C VAL A 75 -4.27 -3.02 -17.12
N ALA A 76 -3.54 -2.67 -16.05
CA ALA A 76 -2.61 -1.55 -16.07
C ALA A 76 -1.54 -1.70 -17.16
N ARG A 77 -0.92 -2.88 -17.24
CA ARG A 77 0.10 -3.19 -18.25
C ARG A 77 -0.48 -3.15 -19.67
N TYR A 78 -1.66 -3.74 -19.87
CA TYR A 78 -2.34 -3.68 -21.16
C TYR A 78 -2.59 -2.24 -21.61
N GLN A 79 -3.06 -1.37 -20.73
CA GLN A 79 -3.30 0.04 -21.08
C GLN A 79 -2.01 0.80 -21.38
N ARG A 80 -0.91 0.52 -20.67
CA ARG A 80 0.41 1.08 -21.01
C ARG A 80 0.89 0.61 -22.38
N MET A 81 0.71 -0.67 -22.72
CA MET A 81 1.04 -1.21 -24.04
C MET A 81 0.23 -0.54 -25.16
N ARG A 82 -0.96 -0.03 -24.85
CA ARG A 82 -1.78 0.78 -25.77
C ARG A 82 -1.37 2.26 -25.84
N GLY A 83 -0.34 2.65 -25.12
CA GLY A 83 0.16 4.02 -25.10
C GLY A 83 -0.54 4.97 -24.13
N GLN A 84 -1.39 4.46 -23.23
CA GLN A 84 -2.05 5.27 -22.21
C GLN A 84 -1.07 5.57 -21.06
N ALA A 85 -1.13 6.80 -20.52
CA ALA A 85 -0.52 7.11 -19.23
C ALA A 85 -1.41 6.55 -18.12
N VAL A 86 -0.91 5.55 -17.39
CA VAL A 86 -1.72 4.86 -16.37
C VAL A 86 -1.47 5.51 -15.01
N PHE A 87 -2.54 6.10 -14.43
CA PHE A 87 -2.55 6.54 -13.04
C PHE A 87 -2.95 5.36 -12.14
N TYR A 88 -1.97 4.78 -11.47
CA TYR A 88 -2.15 3.62 -10.60
C TYR A 88 -1.39 3.82 -9.29
N PRO A 89 -2.00 4.51 -8.30
CA PRO A 89 -1.44 4.65 -6.97
C PRO A 89 -1.67 3.38 -6.15
N MET A 90 -0.88 3.20 -5.07
CA MET A 90 -1.14 2.23 -4.02
C MET A 90 -1.58 2.97 -2.74
N GLY A 91 -2.53 2.39 -2.03
CA GLY A 91 -2.94 2.85 -0.72
C GLY A 91 -2.86 1.75 0.32
N TRP A 92 -2.83 2.14 1.60
CA TRP A 92 -2.89 1.25 2.75
C TRP A 92 -4.09 1.60 3.62
N ASP A 93 -4.89 0.57 3.97
CA ASP A 93 -6.03 0.74 4.88
C ASP A 93 -5.61 0.31 6.29
N ASP A 94 -5.25 1.32 7.11
CA ASP A 94 -4.63 1.12 8.42
C ASP A 94 -5.62 1.23 9.56
N ASN A 95 -6.88 1.48 9.28
CA ASN A 95 -7.88 1.74 10.32
C ASN A 95 -8.82 0.54 10.55
N GLY A 96 -9.60 0.65 11.63
CA GLY A 96 -10.67 -0.26 11.97
C GLY A 96 -10.28 -1.41 12.90
N LEU A 97 -11.29 -2.19 13.27
CA LEU A 97 -11.15 -3.31 14.22
C LEU A 97 -10.09 -4.37 13.85
N PRO A 98 -9.85 -4.69 12.58
CA PRO A 98 -8.78 -5.63 12.23
C PRO A 98 -7.41 -5.16 12.69
N THR A 99 -7.09 -3.88 12.47
CA THR A 99 -5.83 -3.25 12.91
C THR A 99 -5.73 -3.23 14.43
N GLU A 100 -6.78 -2.78 15.13
CA GLU A 100 -6.81 -2.76 16.59
C GLU A 100 -6.58 -4.16 17.18
N ARG A 101 -7.27 -5.19 16.66
CA ARG A 101 -7.07 -6.57 17.08
C ARG A 101 -5.68 -7.12 16.78
N ARG A 102 -5.09 -6.70 15.67
CA ARG A 102 -3.72 -7.04 15.31
C ARG A 102 -2.75 -6.50 16.36
N VAL A 103 -2.91 -5.24 16.77
CA VAL A 103 -2.10 -4.56 17.78
C VAL A 103 -2.29 -5.19 19.17
N GLU A 104 -3.56 -5.40 19.57
CA GLU A 104 -3.89 -6.08 20.82
C GLU A 104 -3.17 -7.43 20.95
N ASN A 105 -3.26 -8.26 19.93
CA ASN A 105 -2.68 -9.61 19.95
C ASN A 105 -1.15 -9.61 19.80
N PHE A 106 -0.60 -8.67 19.05
CA PHE A 106 0.85 -8.60 18.81
C PHE A 106 1.60 -8.14 20.05
N TYR A 107 1.08 -7.10 20.71
CA TYR A 107 1.73 -6.52 21.90
C TYR A 107 1.16 -7.03 23.24
N GLY A 108 0.05 -7.75 23.24
CA GLY A 108 -0.61 -8.19 24.47
C GLY A 108 -1.18 -7.02 25.28
N VAL A 109 -1.71 -6.01 24.60
CA VAL A 109 -2.27 -4.79 25.19
C VAL A 109 -3.75 -4.62 24.84
N ARG A 110 -4.46 -3.80 25.58
CA ARG A 110 -5.82 -3.36 25.26
C ARG A 110 -6.00 -1.87 25.55
N CYS A 111 -6.78 -1.21 24.72
CA CYS A 111 -7.12 0.18 24.92
C CYS A 111 -8.09 0.34 26.11
N ASP A 112 -7.73 1.18 27.06
CA ASP A 112 -8.59 1.62 28.18
C ASP A 112 -8.47 3.14 28.31
N PRO A 113 -9.53 3.91 27.95
CA PRO A 113 -9.50 5.36 28.01
C PRO A 113 -9.34 5.94 29.42
N SER A 114 -9.56 5.12 30.49
CA SER A 114 -9.37 5.56 31.88
C SER A 114 -7.91 5.53 32.32
N VAL A 115 -7.05 4.84 31.59
CA VAL A 115 -5.60 4.77 31.90
C VAL A 115 -4.91 6.04 31.42
N PRO A 116 -4.08 6.69 32.26
CA PRO A 116 -3.31 7.87 31.87
C PRO A 116 -2.29 7.57 30.76
N TYR A 117 -2.02 8.56 29.92
CA TYR A 117 -0.95 8.51 28.94
C TYR A 117 0.42 8.37 29.58
N VAL A 118 1.25 7.52 29.04
CA VAL A 118 2.65 7.32 29.43
C VAL A 118 3.55 7.68 28.26
N GLU A 119 4.36 8.71 28.41
CA GLU A 119 5.31 9.12 27.38
C GLU A 119 6.37 8.04 27.17
N GLY A 120 6.65 7.70 25.90
CA GLY A 120 7.64 6.67 25.56
C GLY A 120 7.25 5.26 26.01
N TYR A 121 5.95 4.98 26.17
CA TYR A 121 5.46 3.65 26.53
C TYR A 121 6.08 2.55 25.65
N ARG A 122 6.48 1.45 26.28
CA ARG A 122 6.94 0.25 25.57
C ARG A 122 6.10 -0.94 26.00
N PRO A 123 5.59 -1.72 25.05
CA PRO A 123 4.82 -2.92 25.35
C PRO A 123 5.70 -3.99 25.99
N PRO A 124 5.09 -4.98 26.69
CA PRO A 124 5.83 -6.08 27.30
C PRO A 124 6.70 -6.83 26.29
N ALA A 125 7.93 -7.18 26.67
CA ALA A 125 8.83 -7.98 25.84
C ALA A 125 8.31 -9.41 25.58
N GLN A 126 7.44 -9.90 26.44
CA GLN A 126 6.75 -11.17 26.31
C GLN A 126 5.23 -10.94 26.43
N PRO A 127 4.54 -10.70 25.31
CA PRO A 127 3.12 -10.43 25.32
C PRO A 127 2.30 -11.57 25.93
N ALA A 128 1.28 -11.23 26.70
CA ALA A 128 0.32 -12.19 27.21
C ALA A 128 -0.42 -12.87 26.05
N LYS A 129 -0.65 -14.19 26.18
CA LYS A 129 -1.32 -14.96 25.11
C LYS A 129 -2.85 -14.94 25.24
N LYS A 130 -3.35 -14.63 26.42
CA LYS A 130 -4.79 -14.60 26.69
C LYS A 130 -5.26 -13.16 26.83
N ARG A 131 -6.31 -12.80 26.12
CA ARG A 131 -6.85 -11.43 26.09
C ARG A 131 -7.19 -10.88 27.48
N GLN A 132 -7.62 -11.73 28.43
CA GLN A 132 -7.89 -11.32 29.81
C GLN A 132 -6.67 -10.80 30.56
N ASP A 133 -5.48 -11.23 30.13
CA ASP A 133 -4.20 -10.91 30.74
C ASP A 133 -3.48 -9.77 30.01
N PHE A 134 -4.13 -9.14 29.00
CA PHE A 134 -3.57 -8.02 28.25
C PHE A 134 -3.46 -6.78 29.12
N ASP A 135 -2.35 -6.08 29.02
CA ASP A 135 -2.11 -4.83 29.74
C ASP A 135 -3.06 -3.74 29.23
N ALA A 136 -3.76 -3.08 30.18
CA ALA A 136 -4.57 -1.93 29.87
C ALA A 136 -3.68 -0.70 29.66
N ILE A 137 -3.81 -0.03 28.53
CA ILE A 137 -3.06 1.17 28.21
C ILE A 137 -3.96 2.30 27.74
N SER A 138 -3.45 3.53 27.84
CA SER A 138 -4.21 4.71 27.40
C SER A 138 -4.55 4.65 25.91
N ARG A 139 -5.64 5.33 25.51
CA ARG A 139 -6.00 5.43 24.10
C ARG A 139 -4.87 6.00 23.24
N ARG A 140 -4.14 7.00 23.75
CA ARG A 140 -3.04 7.62 23.00
C ARG A 140 -1.88 6.66 22.81
N ASN A 141 -1.46 5.93 23.84
CA ASN A 141 -0.42 4.91 23.69
C ASN A 141 -0.86 3.80 22.74
N PHE A 142 -2.14 3.41 22.78
CA PHE A 142 -2.66 2.40 21.86
C PHE A 142 -2.61 2.86 20.40
N VAL A 143 -2.98 4.14 20.12
CA VAL A 143 -2.86 4.71 18.76
C VAL A 143 -1.41 4.76 18.30
N GLU A 144 -0.47 5.18 19.16
CA GLU A 144 0.96 5.20 18.86
C GLU A 144 1.47 3.79 18.47
N LEU A 145 1.02 2.74 19.17
CA LEU A 145 1.35 1.35 18.79
C LEU A 145 0.67 0.90 17.50
N CYS A 146 -0.54 1.37 17.21
CA CYS A 146 -1.18 1.10 15.92
C CYS A 146 -0.36 1.69 14.77
N GLU A 147 0.05 2.95 14.88
CA GLU A 147 0.86 3.64 13.87
C GLU A 147 2.22 2.95 13.65
N GLU A 148 2.88 2.52 14.73
CA GLU A 148 4.16 1.81 14.66
C GLU A 148 4.04 0.44 13.96
N LEU A 149 3.03 -0.34 14.32
CA LEU A 149 2.84 -1.68 13.76
C LEU A 149 2.36 -1.64 12.32
N THR A 150 1.43 -0.73 11.99
CA THR A 150 0.95 -0.60 10.61
C THR A 150 2.07 -0.16 9.67
N ALA A 151 2.92 0.79 10.06
CA ALA A 151 4.08 1.19 9.26
C ALA A 151 5.01 0.01 8.96
N THR A 152 5.18 -0.91 9.91
CA THR A 152 5.97 -2.13 9.71
C THR A 152 5.27 -3.11 8.75
N ASP A 153 3.97 -3.33 8.95
CA ASP A 153 3.18 -4.24 8.12
C ASP A 153 3.04 -3.68 6.68
N GLU A 154 2.89 -2.35 6.49
CA GLU A 154 2.90 -1.69 5.17
C GLU A 154 4.16 -1.99 4.38
N GLN A 155 5.33 -1.91 5.03
CA GLN A 155 6.60 -2.21 4.36
C GLN A 155 6.66 -3.66 3.88
N VAL A 156 6.18 -4.61 4.69
CA VAL A 156 6.11 -6.03 4.30
C VAL A 156 5.18 -6.22 3.10
N PHE A 157 4.05 -5.51 3.05
CA PHE A 157 3.12 -5.54 1.92
C PHE A 157 3.75 -4.94 0.66
N GLU A 158 4.40 -3.78 0.78
CA GLU A 158 5.09 -3.14 -0.34
C GLU A 158 6.19 -4.03 -0.90
N ASP A 159 7.04 -4.59 -0.05
CA ASP A 159 8.15 -5.46 -0.47
C ASP A 159 7.64 -6.67 -1.26
N LEU A 160 6.55 -7.30 -0.82
CA LEU A 160 5.97 -8.43 -1.54
C LEU A 160 5.33 -7.99 -2.86
N PHE A 161 4.61 -6.88 -2.90
CA PHE A 161 4.02 -6.37 -4.14
C PHE A 161 5.09 -5.93 -5.14
N ARG A 162 6.21 -5.39 -4.68
CA ARG A 162 7.38 -5.11 -5.52
C ARG A 162 8.03 -6.39 -6.04
N LEU A 163 8.13 -7.42 -5.18
CA LEU A 163 8.67 -8.73 -5.57
C LEU A 163 7.83 -9.40 -6.67
N VAL A 164 6.50 -9.35 -6.58
CA VAL A 164 5.62 -9.86 -7.65
C VAL A 164 5.53 -8.93 -8.86
N GLY A 165 6.21 -7.79 -8.81
CA GLY A 165 6.39 -6.87 -9.91
C GLY A 165 5.17 -6.03 -10.27
N LEU A 166 4.32 -5.66 -9.31
CA LEU A 166 3.18 -4.78 -9.59
C LEU A 166 3.64 -3.45 -10.19
N SER A 167 3.00 -3.06 -11.28
CA SER A 167 3.34 -1.84 -12.04
C SER A 167 2.68 -0.57 -11.47
N VAL A 168 2.72 -0.44 -10.16
CA VAL A 168 2.21 0.70 -9.40
C VAL A 168 3.20 1.86 -9.46
N ASP A 169 2.72 3.07 -9.42
CA ASP A 169 3.55 4.24 -9.14
C ASP A 169 3.72 4.41 -7.63
N TRP A 170 4.78 3.83 -7.09
CA TRP A 170 5.09 3.85 -5.66
C TRP A 170 5.33 5.25 -5.10
N SER A 171 5.60 6.25 -5.94
CA SER A 171 5.70 7.65 -5.50
C SER A 171 4.35 8.28 -5.13
N LEU A 172 3.25 7.61 -5.46
CA LEU A 172 1.88 8.03 -5.19
C LEU A 172 1.23 7.25 -4.04
N THR A 173 2.02 6.55 -3.22
CA THR A 173 1.52 5.82 -2.06
C THR A 173 0.84 6.74 -1.05
N TYR A 174 -0.26 6.27 -0.45
CA TYR A 174 -1.00 6.99 0.59
C TYR A 174 -1.50 6.04 1.67
N THR A 175 -1.79 6.57 2.86
CA THR A 175 -2.43 5.82 3.95
C THR A 175 -3.78 6.44 4.32
N THR A 176 -4.73 5.61 4.74
CA THR A 176 -6.08 6.07 5.09
C THR A 176 -6.10 6.91 6.38
N VAL A 177 -5.08 6.75 7.23
CA VAL A 177 -4.95 7.47 8.52
C VAL A 177 -4.05 8.70 8.45
N SER A 178 -3.45 9.01 7.29
CA SER A 178 -2.59 10.19 7.18
C SER A 178 -3.36 11.50 7.38
N ASP A 179 -2.69 12.51 7.89
CA ASP A 179 -3.22 13.87 8.04
C ASP A 179 -3.89 14.40 6.77
N ARG A 180 -3.28 14.13 5.62
CA ARG A 180 -3.80 14.53 4.32
C ARG A 180 -5.14 13.86 4.03
N THR A 181 -5.23 12.56 4.24
CA THR A 181 -6.45 11.79 3.98
C THR A 181 -7.56 12.21 4.94
N GLN A 182 -7.25 12.35 6.22
CA GLN A 182 -8.20 12.85 7.23
C GLN A 182 -8.76 14.23 6.86
N ARG A 183 -7.91 15.19 6.48
CA ARG A 183 -8.34 16.51 6.03
C ARG A 183 -9.25 16.46 4.81
N ILE A 184 -8.94 15.60 3.83
CA ILE A 184 -9.76 15.45 2.63
C ILE A 184 -11.14 14.89 2.98
N SER A 185 -11.20 13.85 3.81
CA SER A 185 -12.44 13.21 4.26
C SER A 185 -13.32 14.18 5.07
N GLN A 186 -12.73 14.90 6.03
CA GLN A 186 -13.45 15.90 6.81
C GLN A 186 -14.00 17.03 5.93
N ARG A 187 -13.21 17.52 4.97
CA ARG A 187 -13.68 18.55 4.04
C ARG A 187 -14.82 18.05 3.14
N ALA A 188 -14.79 16.79 2.71
CA ALA A 188 -15.87 16.19 1.95
C ALA A 188 -17.15 16.11 2.79
N PHE A 189 -17.04 15.67 4.05
CA PHE A 189 -18.16 15.65 5.00
C PHE A 189 -18.77 17.04 5.21
N LEU A 190 -17.95 18.06 5.47
CA LEU A 190 -18.43 19.44 5.66
C LEU A 190 -19.14 20.00 4.42
N ARG A 191 -18.70 19.62 3.22
CA ARG A 191 -19.40 19.99 1.98
C ARG A 191 -20.76 19.32 1.87
N ASN A 192 -20.87 18.06 2.26
CA ASN A 192 -22.15 17.35 2.28
C ASN A 192 -23.10 17.95 3.31
N LEU A 193 -22.59 18.31 4.49
CA LEU A 193 -23.35 19.01 5.53
C LEU A 193 -23.88 20.36 5.01
N ALA A 194 -23.03 21.16 4.35
CA ALA A 194 -23.41 22.44 3.79
C ALA A 194 -24.49 22.33 2.68
N ARG A 195 -24.58 21.20 2.00
CA ARG A 195 -25.62 20.91 1.00
C ARG A 195 -26.87 20.26 1.58
N GLY A 196 -26.90 19.99 2.88
CA GLY A 196 -28.01 19.32 3.55
C GLY A 196 -28.08 17.80 3.28
N GLU A 197 -27.04 17.21 2.70
CA GLU A 197 -26.93 15.78 2.42
C GLU A 197 -26.52 14.96 3.64
N ALA A 198 -25.86 15.60 4.60
CA ALA A 198 -25.54 15.04 5.91
C ALA A 198 -26.34 15.78 7.00
N TYR A 199 -26.97 15.03 7.90
CA TYR A 199 -27.79 15.56 8.99
C TYR A 199 -27.71 14.63 10.22
N GLN A 200 -28.06 15.15 11.36
CA GLN A 200 -28.18 14.36 12.59
C GLN A 200 -29.62 13.83 12.69
N ALA A 201 -29.76 12.50 12.79
CA ALA A 201 -31.03 11.79 12.95
C ALA A 201 -31.32 11.47 14.42
#